data_c8ee9692b68b3359aecb063bfa4447d2
#
_entry.id   c8ee9692b68b3359aecb063bfa4447d2
#
_cell.length_a   1.000
_cell.length_b   1.000
_cell.length_c   1.000
_cell.angle_alpha   90.00
_cell.angle_beta   90.00
_cell.angle_gamma   90.00
#
_symmetry.space_group_name_H-M   'P 1'
#
loop_
_entity.id
_entity.type
_entity.pdbx_description
1 polymer ?
#
loop_
_entity_poly.entity_id
_entity_poly.type
_entity_poly.pdbx_seq_one_letter_code
_entity_poly.pdbx_strand_id
1 'polypeptide(L)'
;MNLELLESFGQNYPEEFDGALDCVSIAITCAFNRHGTILAVGCNDGRLVLWDFLTRGISKIINAHVHPVCTLSWSRNGRKLLSAATDNTVSIWDVLQGEVEKTFQFPSPILKVQFHPRSCEKFLVCPMKHAAVTMDSEGGHKLVPLDDDSDLNIVASYDRRGQYIYTGNAKGRVCVFTEDGHKMKASFRVTTGTLNTTAIKSIEFARRGDCFLVNSADRIIRVYESGEILACGKDGEPEPIQKLQDLVNKTMWKKCCFSGDGEFIVAGSAKQHTLHIWEKSVGNLVKILHGTKGELLLDVAWHPVRPIITSISSGMVSVWAQNQVENWSAFAPDFKELDENVEYDERESEFDIEEEGKEKHDLKEVEEDIDVDVTKVEPIQAFVSSDEEDESGDALMYLPVAPEIEEPEEGWPVVEPQVPDESQARGDKRKTSQTTPDSAKKPKVKALDVDLENAPTGEIHPLWNTKKPAEKVHRRPSTKGNKKTGKSERSKHKD
;
A
#
# COMPACT_ATOMS: atom_id res chain seq x y z
N MET A 1 -3.56 -2.42 -40.05
CA MET A 1 -3.51 -2.52 -38.59
C MET A 1 -3.09 -1.15 -38.06
N ASN A 2 -3.90 -0.53 -37.23
CA ASN A 2 -3.61 0.81 -36.72
C ASN A 2 -2.55 0.72 -35.62
N LEU A 3 -1.38 1.34 -35.80
CA LEU A 3 -0.27 1.30 -34.84
C LEU A 3 -0.64 1.97 -33.51
N GLU A 4 -1.47 3.01 -33.54
CA GLU A 4 -1.96 3.69 -32.31
C GLU A 4 -2.78 2.79 -31.42
N LEU A 5 -3.57 1.86 -32.00
CA LEU A 5 -4.28 0.83 -31.24
C LEU A 5 -3.33 -0.15 -30.57
N LEU A 6 -2.25 -0.54 -31.26
CA LEU A 6 -1.26 -1.46 -30.68
C LEU A 6 -0.49 -0.82 -29.54
N GLU A 7 -0.19 0.48 -29.63
CA GLU A 7 0.47 1.20 -28.55
C GLU A 7 -0.41 1.27 -27.30
N SER A 8 -1.70 1.55 -27.45
CA SER A 8 -2.62 1.64 -26.31
C SER A 8 -2.90 0.30 -25.63
N PHE A 9 -2.94 -0.80 -26.39
CA PHE A 9 -3.12 -2.16 -25.83
C PHE A 9 -1.86 -2.73 -25.16
N GLY A 10 -0.67 -2.24 -25.53
CA GLY A 10 0.60 -2.70 -24.96
C GLY A 10 1.00 -2.01 -23.65
N GLN A 11 0.37 -0.91 -23.28
CA GLN A 11 0.75 -0.12 -22.12
C GLN A 11 -0.01 -0.55 -20.86
N ASN A 12 0.63 -1.36 -20.03
CA ASN A 12 0.04 -1.85 -18.77
C ASN A 12 0.49 -1.02 -17.53
N TYR A 13 0.70 0.28 -17.69
CA TYR A 13 1.07 1.19 -16.60
C TYR A 13 0.25 2.48 -16.64
N PRO A 14 0.01 3.12 -15.47
CA PRO A 14 -0.75 4.37 -15.42
C PRO A 14 0.06 5.54 -15.97
N GLU A 15 -0.63 6.48 -16.59
CA GLU A 15 -0.03 7.63 -17.27
C GLU A 15 -0.41 8.96 -16.67
N GLU A 16 -1.64 9.09 -16.17
CA GLU A 16 -2.23 10.35 -15.75
C GLU A 16 -2.94 10.27 -14.41
N PHE A 17 -3.17 11.43 -13.83
CA PHE A 17 -3.98 11.59 -12.64
C PHE A 17 -5.46 11.47 -13.00
N ASP A 18 -6.14 10.49 -12.40
CA ASP A 18 -7.54 10.14 -12.70
C ASP A 18 -8.53 10.62 -11.61
N GLY A 19 -8.04 11.17 -10.54
CA GLY A 19 -8.87 11.71 -9.46
C GLY A 19 -8.32 11.45 -8.08
N ALA A 20 -9.03 11.96 -7.08
CA ALA A 20 -8.68 11.80 -5.67
C ALA A 20 -9.86 11.28 -4.87
N LEU A 21 -9.57 10.45 -3.85
CA LEU A 21 -10.54 9.97 -2.88
C LEU A 21 -10.32 10.74 -1.57
N ASP A 22 -11.37 11.44 -1.13
CA ASP A 22 -11.36 12.16 0.15
C ASP A 22 -11.97 11.27 1.24
N CYS A 23 -11.16 10.91 2.23
CA CYS A 23 -11.55 10.03 3.32
C CYS A 23 -12.21 10.75 4.49
N VAL A 24 -12.58 12.04 4.33
CA VAL A 24 -13.10 12.89 5.43
C VAL A 24 -12.08 13.08 6.56
N SER A 25 -10.93 12.46 6.48
CA SER A 25 -9.82 12.48 7.44
C SER A 25 -8.49 12.34 6.72
N ILE A 26 -7.40 12.69 7.38
CA ILE A 26 -6.07 12.61 6.81
C ILE A 26 -5.66 11.15 6.60
N ALA A 27 -5.60 10.69 5.36
CA ALA A 27 -5.14 9.36 4.99
C ALA A 27 -3.62 9.21 5.24
N ILE A 28 -3.20 8.06 5.76
CA ILE A 28 -1.80 7.73 6.04
C ILE A 28 -1.33 6.51 5.25
N THR A 29 -2.13 5.46 5.23
CA THR A 29 -1.79 4.18 4.58
C THR A 29 -2.97 3.64 3.81
N CYS A 30 -2.71 2.88 2.75
CA CYS A 30 -3.75 2.23 1.97
C CYS A 30 -3.33 0.81 1.56
N ALA A 31 -4.33 -0.05 1.40
CA ALA A 31 -4.13 -1.42 0.94
C ALA A 31 -5.34 -1.90 0.14
N PHE A 32 -5.10 -2.51 -1.02
CA PHE A 32 -6.12 -3.20 -1.79
C PHE A 32 -6.39 -4.61 -1.25
N ASN A 33 -7.63 -5.06 -1.37
CA ASN A 33 -7.93 -6.47 -1.24
C ASN A 33 -7.30 -7.25 -2.43
N ARG A 34 -7.36 -8.59 -2.39
CA ARG A 34 -6.74 -9.44 -3.42
C ARG A 34 -7.27 -9.17 -4.83
N HIS A 35 -8.56 -8.89 -4.98
CA HIS A 35 -9.23 -8.66 -6.25
C HIS A 35 -9.18 -7.20 -6.71
N GLY A 36 -8.76 -6.27 -5.84
CA GLY A 36 -8.71 -4.84 -6.15
C GLY A 36 -10.08 -4.14 -6.09
N THR A 37 -11.12 -4.85 -5.69
CA THR A 37 -12.48 -4.28 -5.63
C THR A 37 -12.69 -3.37 -4.44
N ILE A 38 -11.97 -3.62 -3.33
CA ILE A 38 -12.07 -2.86 -2.09
C ILE A 38 -10.71 -2.26 -1.74
N LEU A 39 -10.70 -0.97 -1.45
CA LEU A 39 -9.54 -0.25 -0.93
C LEU A 39 -9.77 0.09 0.55
N ALA A 40 -8.88 -0.36 1.43
CA ALA A 40 -8.85 0.08 2.83
C ALA A 40 -7.87 1.23 2.99
N VAL A 41 -8.30 2.29 3.63
CA VAL A 41 -7.48 3.47 3.95
C VAL A 41 -7.45 3.67 5.45
N GLY A 42 -6.25 3.74 6.01
CA GLY A 42 -6.02 4.05 7.42
C GLY A 42 -5.73 5.53 7.61
N CYS A 43 -6.46 6.15 8.53
CA CYS A 43 -6.43 7.59 8.77
C CYS A 43 -5.66 7.97 10.04
N ASN A 44 -5.33 9.26 10.13
CA ASN A 44 -4.59 9.85 11.24
C ASN A 44 -5.39 9.90 12.56
N ASP A 45 -6.69 9.93 12.47
CA ASP A 45 -7.62 9.92 13.60
C ASP A 45 -7.97 8.50 14.10
N GLY A 46 -7.34 7.47 13.51
CA GLY A 46 -7.56 6.06 13.86
C GLY A 46 -8.72 5.40 13.14
N ARG A 47 -9.42 6.10 12.25
CA ARG A 47 -10.47 5.52 11.43
C ARG A 47 -9.91 4.66 10.29
N LEU A 48 -10.67 3.64 9.92
CA LEU A 48 -10.50 2.86 8.70
C LEU A 48 -11.65 3.18 7.77
N VAL A 49 -11.33 3.61 6.56
CA VAL A 49 -12.32 3.91 5.52
C VAL A 49 -12.20 2.83 4.45
N LEU A 50 -13.30 2.12 4.21
CA LEU A 50 -13.39 1.09 3.19
C LEU A 50 -14.11 1.67 1.98
N TRP A 51 -13.42 1.68 0.86
CA TRP A 51 -13.92 2.17 -0.42
C TRP A 51 -14.29 1.00 -1.33
N ASP A 52 -15.46 1.05 -1.95
CA ASP A 52 -15.67 0.32 -3.18
C ASP A 52 -14.89 1.04 -4.29
N PHE A 53 -13.86 0.39 -4.78
CA PHE A 53 -12.94 1.03 -5.73
C PHE A 53 -13.52 1.18 -7.14
N LEU A 54 -14.52 0.36 -7.50
CA LEU A 54 -15.20 0.46 -8.79
C LEU A 54 -16.05 1.72 -8.90
N THR A 55 -16.88 1.95 -7.90
CA THR A 55 -17.81 3.09 -7.86
C THR A 55 -17.15 4.33 -7.25
N ARG A 56 -15.99 4.17 -6.62
CA ARG A 56 -15.29 5.22 -5.84
C ARG A 56 -16.16 5.78 -4.71
N GLY A 57 -17.04 4.95 -4.17
CA GLY A 57 -17.91 5.27 -3.04
C GLY A 57 -17.40 4.68 -1.74
N ILE A 58 -17.68 5.37 -0.62
CA ILE A 58 -17.37 4.86 0.71
C ILE A 58 -18.38 3.78 1.06
N SER A 59 -17.90 2.56 1.31
CA SER A 59 -18.75 1.45 1.74
C SER A 59 -18.94 1.43 3.25
N LYS A 60 -17.88 1.71 4.00
CA LYS A 60 -17.92 1.66 5.46
C LYS A 60 -16.83 2.51 6.09
N ILE A 61 -17.16 3.14 7.21
CA ILE A 61 -16.21 3.80 8.10
C ILE A 61 -16.19 3.07 9.43
N ILE A 62 -15.01 2.64 9.87
CA ILE A 62 -14.81 1.91 11.12
C ILE A 62 -13.94 2.77 12.05
N ASN A 63 -14.45 3.08 13.25
CA ASN A 63 -13.64 3.70 14.29
C ASN A 63 -12.77 2.63 14.95
N ALA A 64 -11.58 2.43 14.38
CA ALA A 64 -10.74 1.30 14.70
C ALA A 64 -9.83 1.54 15.90
N HIS A 65 -9.13 2.66 15.90
CA HIS A 65 -8.12 2.99 16.89
C HIS A 65 -8.31 4.42 17.39
N VAL A 66 -7.68 4.73 18.50
CA VAL A 66 -7.63 6.12 19.04
C VAL A 66 -6.48 6.90 18.40
N HIS A 67 -5.46 6.20 17.93
CA HIS A 67 -4.23 6.75 17.38
C HIS A 67 -4.09 6.48 15.89
N PRO A 68 -3.21 7.21 15.20
CA PRO A 68 -3.00 7.05 13.77
C PRO A 68 -2.73 5.59 13.35
N VAL A 69 -3.42 5.16 12.30
CA VAL A 69 -3.19 3.84 11.71
C VAL A 69 -1.92 3.86 10.87
N CYS A 70 -0.97 2.98 11.17
CA CYS A 70 0.34 2.97 10.52
C CYS A 70 0.47 1.93 9.40
N THR A 71 -0.25 0.82 9.47
CA THR A 71 -0.18 -0.24 8.47
C THR A 71 -1.45 -1.09 8.44
N LEU A 72 -1.75 -1.61 7.26
CA LEU A 72 -2.91 -2.43 6.96
C LEU A 72 -2.51 -3.68 6.20
N SER A 73 -3.26 -4.77 6.41
CA SER A 73 -3.13 -5.99 5.60
C SER A 73 -4.46 -6.71 5.48
N TRP A 74 -4.79 -7.14 4.27
CA TRP A 74 -5.98 -7.92 3.98
C TRP A 74 -5.73 -9.42 4.16
N SER A 75 -6.73 -10.13 4.63
CA SER A 75 -6.77 -11.59 4.53
C SER A 75 -6.97 -12.04 3.08
N ARG A 76 -6.60 -13.28 2.76
CA ARG A 76 -6.73 -13.85 1.40
C ARG A 76 -8.15 -13.75 0.85
N ASN A 77 -9.14 -14.08 1.66
CA ASN A 77 -10.56 -14.07 1.28
C ASN A 77 -11.22 -12.68 1.35
N GLY A 78 -10.50 -11.63 1.75
CA GLY A 78 -11.04 -10.27 1.87
C GLY A 78 -12.04 -10.04 3.00
N ARG A 79 -12.31 -11.05 3.86
CA ARG A 79 -13.28 -10.92 4.97
C ARG A 79 -12.69 -10.30 6.21
N LYS A 80 -11.37 -10.47 6.41
CA LYS A 80 -10.67 -9.91 7.56
C LYS A 80 -9.67 -8.86 7.14
N LEU A 81 -9.59 -7.80 7.94
CA LEU A 81 -8.63 -6.73 7.81
C LEU A 81 -7.81 -6.64 9.08
N LEU A 82 -6.49 -6.63 8.94
CA LEU A 82 -5.55 -6.41 10.02
C LEU A 82 -5.11 -4.96 10.00
N SER A 83 -5.22 -4.27 11.12
CA SER A 83 -4.75 -2.90 11.28
C SER A 83 -3.82 -2.78 12.47
N ALA A 84 -2.79 -1.96 12.33
CA ALA A 84 -1.94 -1.57 13.45
C ALA A 84 -1.91 -0.05 13.57
N ALA A 85 -1.89 0.44 14.82
CA ALA A 85 -1.82 1.85 15.12
C ALA A 85 -0.56 2.21 15.91
N THR A 86 -0.31 3.50 16.03
CA THR A 86 0.87 4.04 16.73
C THR A 86 0.83 3.86 18.25
N ASP A 87 -0.30 3.39 18.80
CA ASP A 87 -0.49 3.00 20.21
C ASP A 87 0.00 1.59 20.52
N ASN A 88 0.70 0.95 19.58
CA ASN A 88 1.21 -0.42 19.69
C ASN A 88 0.11 -1.50 19.70
N THR A 89 -1.10 -1.16 19.28
CA THR A 89 -2.20 -2.13 19.14
C THR A 89 -2.28 -2.70 17.74
N VAL A 90 -2.60 -3.99 17.63
CA VAL A 90 -2.97 -4.67 16.39
C VAL A 90 -4.36 -5.23 16.54
N SER A 91 -5.25 -4.93 15.62
CA SER A 91 -6.63 -5.39 15.66
C SER A 91 -7.01 -6.13 14.39
N ILE A 92 -7.76 -7.23 14.56
CA ILE A 92 -8.38 -7.99 13.49
C ILE A 92 -9.84 -7.58 13.41
N TRP A 93 -10.26 -7.22 12.21
CA TRP A 93 -11.61 -6.71 11.91
C TRP A 93 -12.34 -7.67 10.99
N ASP A 94 -13.60 -7.95 11.30
CA ASP A 94 -14.54 -8.49 10.33
C ASP A 94 -15.04 -7.34 9.43
N VAL A 95 -14.74 -7.43 8.15
CA VAL A 95 -15.05 -6.39 7.17
C VAL A 95 -16.55 -6.27 6.91
N LEU A 96 -17.26 -7.41 6.90
CA LEU A 96 -18.72 -7.45 6.67
C LEU A 96 -19.49 -6.81 7.83
N GLN A 97 -19.14 -7.17 9.05
CA GLN A 97 -19.80 -6.64 10.23
C GLN A 97 -19.27 -5.26 10.61
N GLY A 98 -17.97 -5.01 10.34
CA GLY A 98 -17.26 -3.80 10.78
C GLY A 98 -16.97 -3.83 12.28
N GLU A 99 -16.89 -5.02 12.86
CA GLU A 99 -16.62 -5.24 14.28
C GLU A 99 -15.21 -5.79 14.49
N VAL A 100 -14.64 -5.46 15.64
CA VAL A 100 -13.35 -6.01 16.03
C VAL A 100 -13.51 -7.45 16.50
N GLU A 101 -12.77 -8.37 15.89
CA GLU A 101 -12.69 -9.76 16.33
C GLU A 101 -11.78 -9.90 17.56
N LYS A 102 -10.54 -9.42 17.42
CA LYS A 102 -9.52 -9.47 18.45
C LYS A 102 -8.59 -8.27 18.37
N THR A 103 -8.05 -7.90 19.53
CA THR A 103 -7.05 -6.82 19.65
C THR A 103 -5.87 -7.34 20.47
N PHE A 104 -4.66 -7.06 20.00
CA PHE A 104 -3.40 -7.45 20.63
C PHE A 104 -2.62 -6.18 21.00
N GLN A 105 -2.07 -6.15 22.21
CA GLN A 105 -1.23 -5.06 22.70
C GLN A 105 0.22 -5.49 22.70
N PHE A 106 1.07 -4.73 22.03
CA PHE A 106 2.52 -4.98 21.95
C PHE A 106 3.29 -4.02 22.85
N PRO A 107 4.46 -4.43 23.37
CA PRO A 107 5.31 -3.57 24.20
C PRO A 107 6.03 -2.49 23.39
N SER A 108 6.22 -2.66 22.09
CA SER A 108 6.94 -1.74 21.21
C SER A 108 6.13 -1.34 19.99
N PRO A 109 6.43 -0.18 19.36
CA PRO A 109 5.75 0.30 18.17
C PRO A 109 5.84 -0.70 17.00
N ILE A 110 4.77 -0.78 16.22
CA ILE A 110 4.65 -1.73 15.12
C ILE A 110 4.93 -1.03 13.81
N LEU A 111 5.88 -1.54 13.03
CA LEU A 111 6.27 -0.97 11.74
C LEU A 111 5.49 -1.56 10.57
N LYS A 112 5.21 -2.86 10.58
CA LYS A 112 4.48 -3.55 9.51
C LYS A 112 3.70 -4.72 10.08
N VAL A 113 2.51 -4.94 9.55
CA VAL A 113 1.73 -6.16 9.74
C VAL A 113 1.41 -6.78 8.40
N GLN A 114 1.30 -8.10 8.34
CA GLN A 114 0.97 -8.82 7.12
C GLN A 114 0.24 -10.12 7.46
N PHE A 115 -0.94 -10.34 6.85
CA PHE A 115 -1.56 -11.66 6.89
C PHE A 115 -0.73 -12.69 6.15
N HIS A 116 -0.82 -13.93 6.59
CA HIS A 116 -0.26 -15.05 5.87
C HIS A 116 -0.99 -15.21 4.52
N PRO A 117 -0.26 -15.40 3.38
CA PRO A 117 -0.87 -15.41 2.05
C PRO A 117 -1.92 -16.49 1.81
N ARG A 118 -1.86 -17.60 2.55
CA ARG A 118 -2.77 -18.73 2.41
C ARG A 118 -3.67 -19.00 3.61
N SER A 119 -3.36 -18.43 4.79
CA SER A 119 -4.15 -18.62 6.00
C SER A 119 -4.74 -17.29 6.47
N CYS A 120 -6.02 -17.30 6.80
CA CYS A 120 -6.71 -16.14 7.39
C CYS A 120 -6.55 -16.05 8.91
N GLU A 121 -5.84 -16.99 9.52
CA GLU A 121 -5.65 -17.09 10.98
C GLU A 121 -4.27 -16.67 11.43
N LYS A 122 -3.27 -16.79 10.53
CA LYS A 122 -1.88 -16.45 10.84
C LYS A 122 -1.51 -15.09 10.27
N PHE A 123 -0.67 -14.38 11.01
CA PHE A 123 -0.15 -13.09 10.56
C PHE A 123 1.23 -12.81 11.13
N LEU A 124 1.97 -11.94 10.46
CA LEU A 124 3.30 -11.49 10.82
C LEU A 124 3.23 -10.07 11.36
N VAL A 125 3.92 -9.81 12.44
CA VAL A 125 4.08 -8.48 13.04
C VAL A 125 5.56 -8.14 13.11
N CYS A 126 5.91 -6.93 12.70
CA CYS A 126 7.28 -6.40 12.78
C CYS A 126 7.34 -5.28 13.82
N PRO A 127 7.66 -5.59 15.08
CA PRO A 127 7.88 -4.58 16.09
C PRO A 127 9.16 -3.79 15.83
N MET A 128 9.20 -2.55 16.25
CA MET A 128 10.38 -1.69 16.11
C MET A 128 11.52 -2.16 17.04
N LYS A 129 12.73 -2.30 16.49
CA LYS A 129 13.92 -2.73 17.23
C LYS A 129 13.77 -4.08 17.95
N HIS A 130 12.97 -4.95 17.38
CA HIS A 130 12.76 -6.31 17.89
C HIS A 130 12.70 -7.32 16.74
N ALA A 131 12.79 -8.60 17.08
CA ALA A 131 12.57 -9.67 16.10
C ALA A 131 11.13 -9.66 15.58
N ALA A 132 10.93 -10.05 14.34
CA ALA A 132 9.60 -10.26 13.79
C ALA A 132 8.89 -11.41 14.54
N VAL A 133 7.59 -11.31 14.67
CA VAL A 133 6.75 -12.23 15.42
C VAL A 133 5.69 -12.80 14.49
N THR A 134 5.60 -14.11 14.39
CA THR A 134 4.46 -14.79 13.77
C THR A 134 3.41 -15.03 14.83
N MET A 135 2.18 -14.67 14.52
CA MET A 135 1.04 -14.78 15.44
C MET A 135 -0.10 -15.58 14.82
N ASP A 136 -0.82 -16.26 15.68
CA ASP A 136 -2.09 -16.86 15.35
C ASP A 136 -3.25 -15.98 15.86
N SER A 137 -4.40 -16.06 15.20
CA SER A 137 -5.61 -15.33 15.63
C SER A 137 -6.03 -15.68 17.06
N GLU A 138 -5.61 -16.82 17.61
CA GLU A 138 -5.88 -17.25 18.98
C GLU A 138 -4.97 -16.60 20.04
N GLY A 139 -3.90 -15.88 19.62
CA GLY A 139 -2.93 -15.24 20.51
C GLY A 139 -1.64 -16.03 20.69
N GLY A 140 -1.51 -17.21 20.07
CA GLY A 140 -0.23 -17.92 20.02
C GLY A 140 0.79 -17.11 19.23
N HIS A 141 2.00 -16.96 19.75
CA HIS A 141 3.06 -16.23 19.07
C HIS A 141 4.39 -16.98 19.07
N LYS A 142 5.17 -16.80 18.02
CA LYS A 142 6.52 -17.34 17.88
C LYS A 142 7.45 -16.28 17.34
N LEU A 143 8.61 -16.13 17.93
CA LEU A 143 9.65 -15.22 17.46
C LEU A 143 10.39 -15.81 16.27
N VAL A 144 10.61 -14.99 15.24
CA VAL A 144 11.50 -15.33 14.14
C VAL A 144 12.95 -15.17 14.65
N PRO A 145 13.81 -16.17 14.56
CA PRO A 145 15.16 -16.11 15.11
C PRO A 145 15.97 -14.96 14.51
N LEU A 146 16.80 -14.35 15.31
CA LEU A 146 17.84 -13.44 14.85
C LEU A 146 19.09 -14.24 14.51
N ASP A 147 19.77 -13.86 13.45
CA ASP A 147 21.03 -14.50 13.04
C ASP A 147 22.20 -14.10 13.95
N ASP A 148 22.19 -12.88 14.45
CA ASP A 148 23.13 -12.34 15.41
C ASP A 148 22.38 -11.47 16.41
N ASP A 149 22.62 -11.63 17.71
CA ASP A 149 21.93 -10.89 18.79
C ASP A 149 22.07 -9.36 18.68
N SER A 150 23.10 -8.89 17.94
CA SER A 150 23.30 -7.46 17.67
C SER A 150 22.52 -6.95 16.45
N ASP A 151 21.98 -7.84 15.60
CA ASP A 151 21.33 -7.50 14.34
C ASP A 151 19.80 -7.58 14.46
N LEU A 152 19.19 -6.47 14.77
CA LEU A 152 17.73 -6.38 14.85
C LEU A 152 17.11 -6.46 13.46
N ASN A 153 16.10 -7.31 13.31
CA ASN A 153 15.26 -7.35 12.12
C ASN A 153 14.38 -6.10 12.10
N ILE A 154 14.58 -5.27 11.10
CA ILE A 154 13.78 -4.05 10.94
C ILE A 154 12.50 -4.35 10.17
N VAL A 155 12.58 -5.25 9.19
CA VAL A 155 11.50 -5.57 8.27
C VAL A 155 11.40 -7.07 8.09
N ALA A 156 10.19 -7.58 8.03
CA ALA A 156 9.93 -8.95 7.62
C ALA A 156 8.75 -9.02 6.65
N SER A 157 8.71 -10.04 5.82
CA SER A 157 7.63 -10.29 4.87
C SER A 157 7.52 -11.77 4.58
N TYR A 158 6.29 -12.26 4.41
CA TYR A 158 6.05 -13.59 3.85
C TYR A 158 6.39 -13.60 2.36
N ASP A 159 6.84 -14.76 1.87
CA ASP A 159 6.87 -15.02 0.44
C ASP A 159 5.46 -15.15 -0.13
N ARG A 160 5.33 -15.24 -1.46
CA ARG A 160 4.05 -15.37 -2.14
C ARG A 160 3.22 -16.58 -1.69
N ARG A 161 3.87 -17.69 -1.34
CA ARG A 161 3.22 -18.95 -0.93
C ARG A 161 3.04 -19.07 0.59
N GLY A 162 3.65 -18.21 1.39
CA GLY A 162 3.67 -18.30 2.85
C GLY A 162 4.59 -19.37 3.40
N GLN A 163 5.43 -19.98 2.58
CA GLN A 163 6.34 -21.04 3.00
C GLN A 163 7.60 -20.53 3.70
N TYR A 164 8.00 -19.30 3.35
CA TYR A 164 9.20 -18.65 3.85
C TYR A 164 8.92 -17.25 4.39
N ILE A 165 9.70 -16.87 5.38
CA ILE A 165 9.72 -15.53 5.96
C ILE A 165 11.07 -14.91 5.63
N TYR A 166 11.04 -13.81 4.92
CA TYR A 166 12.22 -13.01 4.59
C TYR A 166 12.36 -11.88 5.58
N THR A 167 13.52 -11.77 6.22
CA THR A 167 13.80 -10.69 7.17
C THR A 167 14.96 -9.84 6.69
N GLY A 168 14.87 -8.54 6.92
CA GLY A 168 15.91 -7.58 6.55
C GLY A 168 16.39 -6.79 7.75
N ASN A 169 17.71 -6.66 7.92
CA ASN A 169 18.31 -5.97 9.05
C ASN A 169 18.91 -4.61 8.69
N ALA A 170 19.38 -3.89 9.71
CA ALA A 170 20.01 -2.58 9.58
C ALA A 170 21.39 -2.63 8.88
N LYS A 171 22.02 -3.81 8.83
CA LYS A 171 23.33 -4.01 8.21
C LYS A 171 23.26 -4.48 6.76
N GLY A 172 22.02 -4.57 6.18
CA GLY A 172 21.82 -4.99 4.81
C GLY A 172 21.87 -6.49 4.58
N ARG A 173 21.66 -7.29 5.63
CA ARG A 173 21.54 -8.74 5.51
C ARG A 173 20.08 -9.13 5.39
N VAL A 174 19.79 -9.98 4.43
CA VAL A 174 18.50 -10.64 4.26
C VAL A 174 18.65 -12.09 4.71
N CYS A 175 17.77 -12.54 5.60
CA CYS A 175 17.72 -13.93 6.05
C CYS A 175 16.36 -14.52 5.65
N VAL A 176 16.36 -15.79 5.26
CA VAL A 176 15.18 -16.54 4.85
C VAL A 176 14.98 -17.70 5.81
N PHE A 177 13.81 -17.71 6.43
CA PHE A 177 13.40 -18.73 7.37
C PHE A 177 12.20 -19.51 6.84
N THR A 178 12.10 -20.79 7.22
CA THR A 178 10.89 -21.59 6.96
C THR A 178 9.78 -21.18 7.93
N GLU A 179 8.52 -21.14 7.47
CA GLU A 179 7.38 -20.80 8.33
C GLU A 179 7.18 -21.81 9.46
N ASP A 180 7.22 -23.11 9.16
CA ASP A 180 6.87 -24.18 10.11
C ASP A 180 7.82 -24.35 11.32
N GLY A 181 9.04 -23.91 11.25
CA GLY A 181 10.01 -24.15 12.34
C GLY A 181 11.02 -23.05 12.50
N HIS A 182 10.85 -21.95 11.79
CA HIS A 182 11.76 -20.80 11.76
C HIS A 182 13.22 -21.19 11.57
N LYS A 183 13.47 -22.23 10.76
CA LYS A 183 14.82 -22.68 10.43
C LYS A 183 15.40 -21.80 9.31
N MET A 184 16.59 -21.29 9.53
CA MET A 184 17.28 -20.52 8.48
C MET A 184 17.61 -21.41 7.30
N LYS A 185 17.08 -21.05 6.12
CA LYS A 185 17.29 -21.73 4.85
C LYS A 185 18.38 -21.07 4.02
N ALA A 186 18.34 -19.75 3.94
CA ALA A 186 19.31 -18.96 3.16
C ALA A 186 19.59 -17.64 3.85
N SER A 187 20.74 -17.06 3.58
CA SER A 187 21.08 -15.69 3.99
C SER A 187 22.04 -15.07 2.99
N PHE A 188 21.92 -13.77 2.75
CA PHE A 188 22.81 -13.03 1.86
C PHE A 188 22.92 -11.56 2.26
N ARG A 189 23.93 -10.88 1.75
CA ARG A 189 24.09 -9.43 1.91
C ARG A 189 23.71 -8.70 0.62
N VAL A 190 22.97 -7.62 0.76
CA VAL A 190 22.49 -6.80 -0.36
C VAL A 190 23.67 -6.03 -1.02
N THR A 191 24.71 -5.70 -0.24
CA THR A 191 25.89 -5.00 -0.72
C THR A 191 27.13 -5.87 -0.51
N THR A 192 27.95 -5.99 -1.55
CA THR A 192 29.25 -6.64 -1.47
C THR A 192 30.27 -5.73 -0.76
N GLY A 193 30.99 -6.28 0.20
CA GLY A 193 32.04 -5.59 0.95
C GLY A 193 31.63 -5.19 2.38
N THR A 194 32.58 -5.31 3.29
CA THR A 194 32.38 -5.10 4.74
C THR A 194 32.23 -3.64 5.16
N LEU A 195 32.60 -2.69 4.30
CA LEU A 195 32.59 -1.26 4.60
C LEU A 195 31.29 -0.54 4.25
N ASN A 196 30.49 -1.11 3.38
CA ASN A 196 29.24 -0.49 2.88
C ASN A 196 28.01 -1.20 3.45
N THR A 197 27.72 -0.98 4.71
CA THR A 197 26.47 -1.46 5.29
C THR A 197 25.33 -0.52 4.92
N THR A 198 24.20 -1.07 4.48
CA THR A 198 22.99 -0.32 4.14
C THR A 198 21.77 -0.95 4.78
N ALA A 199 20.95 -0.15 5.44
CA ALA A 199 19.74 -0.67 6.09
C ALA A 199 18.68 -1.04 5.05
N ILE A 200 18.02 -2.16 5.25
CA ILE A 200 16.85 -2.59 4.47
C ILE A 200 15.62 -1.87 5.01
N LYS A 201 14.86 -1.24 4.11
CA LYS A 201 13.65 -0.49 4.45
C LYS A 201 12.38 -1.29 4.23
N SER A 202 12.30 -2.03 3.13
CA SER A 202 11.17 -2.88 2.81
C SER A 202 11.56 -4.05 1.93
N ILE A 203 10.83 -5.14 2.07
CA ILE A 203 10.89 -6.33 1.22
C ILE A 203 9.46 -6.57 0.75
N GLU A 204 9.25 -6.62 -0.57
CA GLU A 204 7.94 -6.82 -1.17
C GLU A 204 8.03 -7.88 -2.28
N PHE A 205 7.03 -8.77 -2.34
CA PHE A 205 6.98 -9.86 -3.30
C PHE A 205 6.06 -9.53 -4.47
N ALA A 206 6.44 -9.98 -5.66
CA ALA A 206 5.57 -9.93 -6.81
C ALA A 206 4.40 -10.90 -6.64
N ARG A 207 3.22 -10.51 -7.08
CA ARG A 207 2.04 -11.39 -7.08
C ARG A 207 2.17 -12.51 -8.10
N ARG A 208 2.76 -12.22 -9.24
CA ARG A 208 3.10 -13.17 -10.30
C ARG A 208 4.61 -13.29 -10.41
N GLY A 209 5.06 -14.50 -10.75
CA GLY A 209 6.49 -14.81 -10.79
C GLY A 209 7.09 -15.02 -9.41
N ASP A 210 8.33 -15.45 -9.36
CA ASP A 210 9.07 -15.78 -8.14
C ASP A 210 10.12 -14.72 -7.80
N CYS A 211 9.75 -13.43 -8.02
CA CYS A 211 10.63 -12.30 -7.77
C CYS A 211 10.20 -11.52 -6.54
N PHE A 212 11.17 -10.90 -5.89
CA PHE A 212 10.93 -9.93 -4.83
C PHE A 212 11.88 -8.74 -4.96
N LEU A 213 11.47 -7.60 -4.42
CA LEU A 213 12.30 -6.41 -4.36
C LEU A 213 12.77 -6.12 -2.94
N VAL A 214 13.97 -5.57 -2.85
CA VAL A 214 14.57 -5.07 -1.62
C VAL A 214 14.84 -3.57 -1.79
N ASN A 215 14.14 -2.76 -1.02
CA ASN A 215 14.39 -1.33 -0.93
C ASN A 215 15.39 -1.07 0.19
N SER A 216 16.51 -0.46 -0.12
CA SER A 216 17.60 -0.22 0.81
C SER A 216 17.92 1.28 0.96
N ALA A 217 18.61 1.63 2.04
CA ALA A 217 18.93 3.03 2.35
C ALA A 217 19.97 3.65 1.40
N ASP A 218 20.65 2.86 0.59
CA ASP A 218 21.58 3.30 -0.46
C ASP A 218 20.91 3.90 -1.70
N ARG A 219 19.55 4.00 -1.73
CA ARG A 219 18.75 4.55 -2.82
C ARG A 219 18.63 3.63 -4.03
N ILE A 220 19.06 2.40 -3.91
CA ILE A 220 18.96 1.39 -4.97
C ILE A 220 17.85 0.39 -4.57
N ILE A 221 16.95 0.14 -5.48
CA ILE A 221 15.98 -0.94 -5.38
C ILE A 221 16.57 -2.11 -6.14
N ARG A 222 16.64 -3.27 -5.49
CA ARG A 222 17.19 -4.48 -6.09
C ARG A 222 16.10 -5.51 -6.23
N VAL A 223 16.05 -6.12 -7.38
CA VAL A 223 15.12 -7.21 -7.69
C VAL A 223 15.88 -8.53 -7.70
N TYR A 224 15.38 -9.51 -6.98
CA TYR A 224 15.96 -10.84 -6.87
C TYR A 224 14.94 -11.91 -7.25
N GLU A 225 15.44 -13.04 -7.68
CA GLU A 225 14.65 -14.26 -7.87
C GLU A 225 14.72 -15.14 -6.61
N SER A 226 13.56 -15.59 -6.12
CA SER A 226 13.47 -16.39 -4.90
C SER A 226 14.15 -17.75 -5.05
N GLY A 227 14.07 -18.35 -6.24
CA GLY A 227 14.69 -19.64 -6.55
C GLY A 227 16.20 -19.61 -6.41
N GLU A 228 16.87 -18.57 -6.97
CA GLU A 228 18.30 -18.39 -6.88
C GLU A 228 18.78 -18.19 -5.43
N ILE A 229 18.04 -17.38 -4.65
CA ILE A 229 18.36 -17.16 -3.24
C ILE A 229 18.32 -18.45 -2.44
N LEU A 230 17.27 -19.26 -2.63
CA LEU A 230 17.14 -20.54 -1.93
C LEU A 230 18.22 -21.54 -2.35
N ALA A 231 18.70 -21.48 -3.60
CA ALA A 231 19.77 -22.31 -4.11
C ALA A 231 21.15 -21.88 -3.59
N CYS A 232 21.40 -20.58 -3.39
CA CYS A 232 22.64 -20.06 -2.84
C CYS A 232 22.90 -20.48 -1.38
N GLY A 233 21.85 -20.75 -0.61
CA GLY A 233 21.95 -21.20 0.77
C GLY A 233 22.45 -20.10 1.72
N LYS A 234 23.22 -20.51 2.76
CA LYS A 234 23.71 -19.58 3.77
C LYS A 234 24.95 -18.85 3.27
N ASP A 235 24.98 -17.53 3.53
CA ASP A 235 26.09 -16.62 3.16
C ASP A 235 26.41 -16.62 1.65
N GLY A 236 25.40 -16.82 0.82
CA GLY A 236 25.49 -16.68 -0.62
C GLY A 236 25.65 -15.21 -1.03
N GLU A 237 26.14 -15.00 -2.26
CA GLU A 237 26.23 -13.68 -2.91
C GLU A 237 25.39 -13.70 -4.20
N PRO A 238 24.04 -13.72 -4.10
CA PRO A 238 23.18 -13.70 -5.27
C PRO A 238 23.29 -12.37 -5.99
N GLU A 239 23.34 -12.40 -7.30
CA GLU A 239 23.28 -11.19 -8.09
C GLU A 239 21.83 -10.75 -8.29
N PRO A 240 21.50 -9.46 -8.10
CA PRO A 240 20.15 -8.97 -8.39
C PRO A 240 19.90 -8.96 -9.90
N ILE A 241 18.73 -9.41 -10.34
CA ILE A 241 18.28 -9.35 -11.74
C ILE A 241 18.34 -7.91 -12.23
N GLN A 242 17.83 -6.98 -11.42
CA GLN A 242 17.81 -5.55 -11.74
C GLN A 242 18.21 -4.70 -10.55
N LYS A 243 18.85 -3.55 -10.86
CA LYS A 243 19.21 -2.49 -9.92
C LYS A 243 18.57 -1.18 -10.40
N LEU A 244 17.49 -0.76 -9.74
CA LEU A 244 16.74 0.42 -10.12
C LEU A 244 17.14 1.60 -9.24
N GLN A 245 17.50 2.71 -9.85
CA GLN A 245 17.91 3.93 -9.15
C GLN A 245 17.70 5.16 -10.02
N ASP A 246 17.53 6.30 -9.38
CA ASP A 246 17.55 7.59 -10.04
C ASP A 246 18.97 8.16 -9.95
N LEU A 247 19.69 8.12 -11.07
CA LEU A 247 21.08 8.58 -11.16
C LEU A 247 21.20 10.11 -11.13
N VAL A 248 20.17 10.82 -11.60
CA VAL A 248 20.17 12.28 -11.75
C VAL A 248 19.92 12.95 -10.39
N ASN A 249 18.78 12.65 -9.77
CA ASN A 249 18.34 13.34 -8.55
C ASN A 249 18.78 12.63 -7.27
N LYS A 250 19.36 11.43 -7.38
CA LYS A 250 19.76 10.59 -6.24
C LYS A 250 18.64 10.46 -5.23
N THR A 251 17.45 10.12 -5.71
CA THR A 251 16.21 10.07 -4.95
C THR A 251 16.23 8.97 -3.90
N MET A 252 15.72 9.27 -2.71
CA MET A 252 15.46 8.28 -1.66
C MET A 252 14.04 7.75 -1.82
N TRP A 253 13.88 6.44 -1.76
CA TRP A 253 12.60 5.78 -1.90
C TRP A 253 11.89 5.62 -0.57
N LYS A 254 10.60 5.97 -0.55
CA LYS A 254 9.73 5.83 0.63
C LYS A 254 9.12 4.43 0.66
N LYS A 255 8.40 4.06 -0.38
CA LYS A 255 7.78 2.76 -0.56
C LYS A 255 7.89 2.32 -2.02
N CYS A 256 8.00 1.04 -2.24
CA CYS A 256 8.09 0.44 -3.56
C CYS A 256 7.13 -0.75 -3.61
N CYS A 257 6.51 -1.00 -4.76
CA CYS A 257 5.67 -2.18 -4.97
C CYS A 257 5.74 -2.64 -6.42
N PHE A 258 5.37 -3.89 -6.65
CA PHE A 258 5.20 -4.45 -7.98
C PHE A 258 3.82 -4.11 -8.55
N SER A 259 3.70 -4.13 -9.86
CA SER A 259 2.42 -4.20 -10.56
C SER A 259 1.73 -5.55 -10.32
N GLY A 260 0.44 -5.64 -10.63
CA GLY A 260 -0.34 -6.86 -10.45
C GLY A 260 0.17 -8.05 -11.25
N ASP A 261 0.70 -7.80 -12.45
CA ASP A 261 1.35 -8.79 -13.35
C ASP A 261 2.81 -9.08 -12.96
N GLY A 262 3.43 -8.21 -12.15
CA GLY A 262 4.82 -8.31 -11.73
C GLY A 262 5.84 -7.85 -12.77
N GLU A 263 5.41 -7.17 -13.85
CA GLU A 263 6.30 -6.68 -14.90
C GLU A 263 6.82 -5.27 -14.66
N PHE A 264 6.05 -4.46 -13.93
CA PHE A 264 6.44 -3.11 -13.58
C PHE A 264 6.69 -2.96 -12.09
N ILE A 265 7.53 -1.99 -11.75
CA ILE A 265 7.85 -1.64 -10.38
C ILE A 265 7.63 -0.14 -10.21
N VAL A 266 6.84 0.25 -9.24
CA VAL A 266 6.68 1.64 -8.84
C VAL A 266 7.44 1.93 -7.56
N ALA A 267 8.10 3.07 -7.52
CA ALA A 267 8.67 3.60 -6.28
C ALA A 267 8.32 5.07 -6.09
N GLY A 268 7.88 5.37 -4.89
CA GLY A 268 7.57 6.72 -4.48
C GLY A 268 8.73 7.43 -3.81
N SER A 269 8.96 8.68 -4.18
CA SER A 269 10.03 9.49 -3.61
C SER A 269 9.73 9.88 -2.16
N ALA A 270 10.76 9.87 -1.31
CA ALA A 270 10.63 10.29 0.09
C ALA A 270 10.59 11.82 0.28
N LYS A 271 10.91 12.60 -0.74
CA LYS A 271 11.04 14.06 -0.63
C LYS A 271 9.96 14.85 -1.37
N GLN A 272 9.35 14.23 -2.36
CA GLN A 272 8.37 14.86 -3.24
C GLN A 272 7.27 13.86 -3.58
N HIS A 273 6.12 14.34 -3.96
CA HIS A 273 5.05 13.49 -4.49
C HIS A 273 5.37 13.15 -5.97
N THR A 274 6.33 12.25 -6.16
CA THR A 274 6.70 11.72 -7.47
C THR A 274 6.79 10.21 -7.43
N LEU A 275 6.22 9.57 -8.44
CA LEU A 275 6.21 8.12 -8.61
C LEU A 275 7.03 7.78 -9.84
N HIS A 276 8.01 6.91 -9.69
CA HIS A 276 8.83 6.42 -10.78
C HIS A 276 8.40 5.00 -11.10
N ILE A 277 8.16 4.73 -12.37
CA ILE A 277 7.71 3.43 -12.88
C ILE A 277 8.82 2.87 -13.77
N TRP A 278 9.30 1.68 -13.43
CA TRP A 278 10.29 0.94 -14.22
C TRP A 278 9.71 -0.35 -14.74
N GLU A 279 10.15 -0.73 -15.90
CA GLU A 279 9.94 -2.07 -16.44
C GLU A 279 10.98 -3.03 -15.84
N LYS A 280 10.52 -4.15 -15.30
CA LYS A 280 11.39 -5.14 -14.63
C LYS A 280 12.34 -5.84 -15.61
N SER A 281 11.88 -6.16 -16.82
CA SER A 281 12.63 -6.95 -17.81
C SER A 281 13.93 -6.25 -18.22
N VAL A 282 13.85 -4.97 -18.51
CA VAL A 282 14.96 -4.17 -19.04
C VAL A 282 15.59 -3.30 -17.95
N GLY A 283 14.84 -2.95 -16.91
CA GLY A 283 15.26 -2.01 -15.86
C GLY A 283 15.18 -0.54 -16.28
N ASN A 284 14.52 -0.24 -17.39
CA ASN A 284 14.34 1.11 -17.89
C ASN A 284 13.25 1.87 -17.12
N LEU A 285 13.48 3.17 -16.92
CA LEU A 285 12.46 4.07 -16.40
C LEU A 285 11.46 4.38 -17.52
N VAL A 286 10.22 3.95 -17.34
CA VAL A 286 9.14 4.11 -18.34
C VAL A 286 8.43 5.44 -18.16
N LYS A 287 8.03 5.75 -16.94
CA LYS A 287 7.23 6.95 -16.63
C LYS A 287 7.58 7.54 -15.28
N ILE A 288 7.46 8.85 -15.17
CA ILE A 288 7.49 9.57 -13.89
C ILE A 288 6.17 10.30 -13.77
N LEU A 289 5.38 9.96 -12.74
CA LEU A 289 4.15 10.64 -12.41
C LEU A 289 4.45 11.74 -11.40
N HIS A 290 4.01 12.93 -11.66
CA HIS A 290 4.23 14.09 -10.81
C HIS A 290 2.93 14.49 -10.14
N GLY A 291 2.90 14.40 -8.82
CA GLY A 291 1.83 14.95 -8.00
C GLY A 291 2.04 16.44 -7.70
N THR A 292 1.28 16.94 -6.75
CA THR A 292 1.31 18.34 -6.35
C THR A 292 2.68 18.72 -5.77
N LYS A 293 3.21 19.85 -6.21
CA LYS A 293 4.52 20.33 -5.74
C LYS A 293 4.48 20.73 -4.27
N GLY A 294 5.46 20.26 -3.51
CA GLY A 294 5.61 20.58 -2.09
C GLY A 294 4.97 19.57 -1.15
N GLU A 295 4.22 18.62 -1.66
CA GLU A 295 3.63 17.54 -0.89
C GLU A 295 4.60 16.37 -0.71
N LEU A 296 4.49 15.71 0.45
CA LEU A 296 5.29 14.52 0.77
C LEU A 296 4.45 13.28 0.57
N LEU A 297 5.03 12.29 -0.09
CA LEU A 297 4.41 10.99 -0.24
C LEU A 297 4.44 10.21 1.08
N LEU A 298 3.29 9.66 1.47
CA LEU A 298 3.15 8.80 2.64
C LEU A 298 3.13 7.32 2.26
N ASP A 299 2.29 6.94 1.32
CA ASP A 299 2.11 5.55 0.91
C ASP A 299 1.85 5.41 -0.59
N VAL A 300 2.12 4.23 -1.15
CA VAL A 300 1.87 3.87 -2.54
C VAL A 300 1.39 2.42 -2.59
N ALA A 301 0.34 2.16 -3.34
CA ALA A 301 -0.14 0.82 -3.62
C ALA A 301 -0.50 0.68 -5.10
N TRP A 302 -0.09 -0.42 -5.73
CA TRP A 302 -0.52 -0.77 -7.07
C TRP A 302 -1.77 -1.64 -6.99
N HIS A 303 -2.73 -1.37 -7.85
CA HIS A 303 -3.95 -2.20 -7.95
C HIS A 303 -3.57 -3.61 -8.43
N PRO A 304 -4.12 -4.66 -7.80
CA PRO A 304 -3.68 -6.04 -8.06
C PRO A 304 -3.97 -6.55 -9.46
N VAL A 305 -4.95 -5.99 -10.17
CA VAL A 305 -5.39 -6.49 -11.49
C VAL A 305 -5.24 -5.44 -12.60
N ARG A 306 -5.60 -4.17 -12.31
CA ARG A 306 -5.62 -3.09 -13.30
C ARG A 306 -4.33 -2.26 -13.28
N PRO A 307 -3.98 -1.57 -14.37
CA PRO A 307 -2.86 -0.64 -14.40
C PRO A 307 -3.22 0.68 -13.69
N ILE A 308 -3.51 0.60 -12.40
CA ILE A 308 -3.89 1.72 -11.56
C ILE A 308 -2.97 1.78 -10.35
N ILE A 309 -2.50 2.96 -9.99
CA ILE A 309 -1.72 3.20 -8.79
C ILE A 309 -2.51 4.13 -7.88
N THR A 310 -2.51 3.86 -6.59
CA THR A 310 -2.96 4.80 -5.57
C THR A 310 -1.76 5.32 -4.79
N SER A 311 -1.74 6.61 -4.54
CA SER A 311 -0.70 7.26 -3.72
C SER A 311 -1.33 8.19 -2.70
N ILE A 312 -0.75 8.26 -1.53
CA ILE A 312 -1.23 9.14 -0.47
C ILE A 312 -0.26 10.31 -0.30
N SER A 313 -0.79 11.52 -0.44
CA SER A 313 -0.10 12.76 -0.13
C SER A 313 -1.06 13.76 0.50
N SER A 314 -0.57 14.57 1.43
CA SER A 314 -1.36 15.62 2.12
C SER A 314 -2.70 15.13 2.71
N GLY A 315 -2.82 13.83 2.97
CA GLY A 315 -4.02 13.23 3.55
C GLY A 315 -5.10 12.80 2.56
N MET A 316 -4.85 12.97 1.26
CA MET A 316 -5.75 12.50 0.19
C MET A 316 -5.15 11.31 -0.54
N VAL A 317 -6.02 10.43 -1.03
CA VAL A 317 -5.63 9.30 -1.87
C VAL A 317 -5.77 9.71 -3.33
N SER A 318 -4.66 9.88 -4.02
CA SER A 318 -4.61 10.17 -5.46
C SER A 318 -4.66 8.87 -6.26
N VAL A 319 -5.49 8.81 -7.26
CA VAL A 319 -5.64 7.69 -8.19
C VAL A 319 -4.97 8.04 -9.51
N TRP A 320 -4.13 7.14 -10.00
CA TRP A 320 -3.42 7.27 -11.28
C TRP A 320 -3.84 6.13 -12.16
N ALA A 321 -4.29 6.43 -13.36
CA ALA A 321 -4.77 5.43 -14.32
C ALA A 321 -4.18 5.67 -15.71
N GLN A 322 -4.41 4.72 -16.60
CA GLN A 322 -4.07 4.85 -17.99
C GLN A 322 -5.06 5.82 -18.67
N ASN A 323 -4.56 6.63 -19.56
CA ASN A 323 -5.42 7.49 -20.37
C ASN A 323 -6.22 6.61 -21.36
N GLN A 324 -7.52 6.55 -21.17
CA GLN A 324 -8.42 5.88 -22.10
C GLN A 324 -8.91 6.92 -23.11
N VAL A 325 -8.15 7.10 -24.18
CA VAL A 325 -8.62 7.86 -25.33
C VAL A 325 -9.55 6.99 -26.14
N GLU A 326 -10.81 7.35 -26.20
CA GLU A 326 -11.76 6.73 -27.12
C GLU A 326 -11.38 7.17 -28.56
N ASN A 327 -10.70 6.29 -29.27
CA ASN A 327 -10.25 6.58 -30.62
C ASN A 327 -11.23 5.98 -31.63
N TRP A 328 -12.38 6.61 -31.80
CA TRP A 328 -13.43 6.18 -32.72
C TRP A 328 -12.93 6.03 -34.16
N SER A 329 -11.97 6.86 -34.58
CA SER A 329 -11.36 6.78 -35.90
C SER A 329 -10.59 5.47 -36.13
N ALA A 330 -10.17 4.78 -35.06
CA ALA A 330 -9.48 3.51 -35.17
C ALA A 330 -10.42 2.33 -35.49
N PHE A 331 -11.67 2.42 -35.09
CA PHE A 331 -12.71 1.40 -35.33
C PHE A 331 -13.47 1.64 -36.64
N ALA A 332 -13.52 2.88 -37.12
CA ALA A 332 -14.16 3.26 -38.36
C ALA A 332 -13.20 4.12 -39.19
N PRO A 333 -12.42 3.53 -40.12
CA PRO A 333 -11.39 4.28 -40.89
C PRO A 333 -11.97 5.42 -41.73
N ASP A 334 -13.25 5.37 -42.05
CA ASP A 334 -13.97 6.43 -42.77
C ASP A 334 -14.63 7.46 -41.83
N PHE A 335 -14.53 7.28 -40.51
CA PHE A 335 -15.08 8.20 -39.52
C PHE A 335 -14.22 9.45 -39.48
N LYS A 336 -14.87 10.61 -39.70
CA LYS A 336 -14.30 11.95 -39.49
C LYS A 336 -15.04 12.60 -38.35
N GLU A 337 -14.30 13.03 -37.34
CA GLU A 337 -14.85 13.84 -36.28
C GLU A 337 -15.31 15.18 -36.89
N LEU A 338 -16.54 15.55 -36.62
CA LEU A 338 -17.10 16.82 -37.14
C LEU A 338 -16.74 17.92 -36.15
N ASP A 339 -15.98 18.93 -36.60
CA ASP A 339 -15.68 20.13 -35.83
C ASP A 339 -16.90 21.01 -35.60
N GLU A 340 -17.90 20.91 -36.49
CA GLU A 340 -19.17 21.65 -36.42
C GLU A 340 -20.33 20.73 -36.86
N ASN A 341 -21.55 21.02 -36.39
CA ASN A 341 -22.75 20.34 -36.87
C ASN A 341 -22.95 20.67 -38.35
N VAL A 342 -22.66 19.69 -39.19
CA VAL A 342 -22.90 19.77 -40.63
C VAL A 342 -24.23 19.09 -40.93
N GLU A 343 -25.04 19.73 -41.80
CA GLU A 343 -26.28 19.15 -42.30
C GLU A 343 -25.96 17.82 -43.03
N TYR A 344 -26.62 16.74 -42.64
CA TYR A 344 -26.43 15.46 -43.26
C TYR A 344 -26.98 15.46 -44.67
N ASP A 345 -26.14 15.23 -45.65
CA ASP A 345 -26.53 15.01 -47.05
C ASP A 345 -26.62 13.51 -47.31
N GLU A 346 -27.85 13.00 -47.45
CA GLU A 346 -28.12 11.62 -47.80
C GLU A 346 -27.53 11.31 -49.18
N ARG A 347 -26.73 10.24 -49.26
CA ARG A 347 -26.24 9.75 -50.56
C ARG A 347 -27.33 8.94 -51.26
N GLU A 348 -27.48 9.14 -52.57
CA GLU A 348 -28.35 8.28 -53.40
C GLU A 348 -27.97 6.83 -53.14
N SER A 349 -28.96 5.99 -52.80
CA SER A 349 -28.83 4.54 -52.46
C SER A 349 -28.21 4.17 -51.12
N GLU A 350 -27.95 5.12 -50.21
CA GLU A 350 -27.39 4.77 -48.89
C GLU A 350 -28.30 3.89 -48.03
N PHE A 351 -29.61 3.99 -48.20
CA PHE A 351 -30.61 3.19 -47.55
C PHE A 351 -31.35 2.23 -48.47
N ASP A 352 -30.93 2.14 -49.74
CA ASP A 352 -31.50 1.18 -50.66
C ASP A 352 -30.94 -0.21 -50.35
N ILE A 353 -31.80 -1.09 -49.88
CA ILE A 353 -31.47 -2.50 -49.71
C ILE A 353 -31.35 -3.08 -51.13
N GLU A 354 -30.13 -3.29 -51.59
CA GLU A 354 -29.90 -4.08 -52.81
C GLU A 354 -30.48 -5.47 -52.57
N GLU A 355 -31.60 -5.76 -53.28
CA GLU A 355 -32.11 -7.13 -53.36
C GLU A 355 -31.01 -7.97 -53.99
N GLU A 356 -30.33 -8.79 -53.18
CA GLU A 356 -29.41 -9.83 -53.65
C GLU A 356 -30.16 -10.83 -54.49
N GLY A 357 -30.32 -10.49 -55.74
CA GLY A 357 -30.83 -11.36 -56.74
C GLY A 357 -29.87 -11.44 -57.92
N LYS A 358 -29.06 -12.57 -57.96
CA LYS A 358 -28.27 -13.10 -59.08
C LYS A 358 -26.78 -12.77 -58.98
N GLU A 359 -25.96 -13.70 -58.57
CA GLU A 359 -25.45 -14.91 -59.20
C GLU A 359 -24.58 -15.68 -58.21
N LYS A 360 -24.97 -16.91 -57.97
CA LYS A 360 -24.18 -17.87 -57.25
C LYS A 360 -22.98 -18.27 -58.07
N HIS A 361 -21.79 -17.85 -57.67
CA HIS A 361 -20.59 -18.61 -57.92
C HIS A 361 -20.24 -19.41 -56.67
N ASP A 362 -20.39 -20.73 -56.86
CA ASP A 362 -20.02 -21.76 -55.91
C ASP A 362 -18.55 -21.61 -55.50
N LEU A 363 -18.28 -21.05 -54.37
CA LEU A 363 -17.16 -21.41 -53.55
C LEU A 363 -17.74 -21.89 -52.22
N LYS A 364 -17.88 -23.21 -52.13
CA LYS A 364 -18.08 -23.92 -50.88
C LYS A 364 -16.83 -23.79 -50.05
N GLU A 365 -16.70 -22.71 -49.32
CA GLU A 365 -16.04 -22.75 -48.05
C GLU A 365 -17.09 -23.14 -47.04
N VAL A 366 -16.93 -24.33 -46.51
CA VAL A 366 -17.68 -24.83 -45.37
C VAL A 366 -17.20 -23.96 -44.20
N GLU A 367 -17.89 -22.84 -43.98
CA GLU A 367 -17.87 -22.23 -42.67
C GLU A 367 -18.60 -23.22 -41.77
N GLU A 368 -17.82 -24.01 -41.02
CA GLU A 368 -18.35 -24.70 -39.85
C GLU A 368 -18.83 -23.63 -38.92
N ASP A 369 -20.14 -23.41 -38.87
CA ASP A 369 -20.79 -22.64 -37.85
C ASP A 369 -20.35 -23.22 -36.49
N ILE A 370 -19.44 -22.57 -35.82
CA ILE A 370 -19.04 -22.91 -34.46
C ILE A 370 -20.26 -22.60 -33.60
N ASP A 371 -20.98 -23.64 -33.23
CA ASP A 371 -22.12 -23.53 -32.33
C ASP A 371 -21.61 -23.11 -30.94
N VAL A 372 -21.62 -21.82 -30.69
CA VAL A 372 -21.21 -21.24 -29.41
C VAL A 372 -22.32 -21.49 -28.40
N ASP A 373 -22.12 -22.47 -27.52
CA ASP A 373 -23.05 -22.77 -26.43
C ASP A 373 -22.99 -21.64 -25.38
N VAL A 374 -23.88 -20.68 -25.53
CA VAL A 374 -24.01 -19.54 -24.60
C VAL A 374 -24.59 -19.93 -23.22
N THR A 375 -24.96 -21.20 -23.04
CA THR A 375 -25.48 -21.71 -21.77
C THR A 375 -24.39 -22.22 -20.82
N LYS A 376 -23.19 -22.49 -21.35
CA LYS A 376 -22.02 -22.88 -20.59
C LYS A 376 -21.14 -21.66 -20.38
N VAL A 377 -21.22 -21.06 -19.21
CA VAL A 377 -20.26 -20.06 -18.77
C VAL A 377 -18.99 -20.82 -18.34
N GLU A 378 -18.06 -21.00 -19.24
CA GLU A 378 -16.71 -21.40 -18.84
C GLU A 378 -16.07 -20.20 -18.13
N PRO A 379 -15.63 -20.35 -16.87
CA PRO A 379 -14.95 -19.26 -16.20
C PRO A 379 -13.69 -18.88 -16.98
N ILE A 380 -13.62 -17.63 -17.41
CA ILE A 380 -12.43 -17.10 -18.07
C ILE A 380 -11.29 -17.13 -17.05
N GLN A 381 -10.37 -18.08 -17.20
CA GLN A 381 -9.18 -18.21 -16.37
C GLN A 381 -8.15 -17.07 -16.58
N ALA A 382 -8.53 -15.99 -17.22
CA ALA A 382 -7.59 -15.04 -17.81
C ALA A 382 -6.69 -14.28 -16.84
N PHE A 383 -7.02 -14.16 -15.57
CA PHE A 383 -6.23 -13.34 -14.65
C PHE A 383 -5.97 -13.97 -13.28
N VAL A 384 -6.21 -15.25 -13.20
CA VAL A 384 -6.14 -15.98 -11.95
C VAL A 384 -4.80 -16.69 -11.90
N SER A 385 -4.02 -16.49 -10.84
CA SER A 385 -2.73 -17.16 -10.67
C SER A 385 -2.97 -18.66 -10.48
N SER A 386 -2.06 -19.51 -10.93
CA SER A 386 -2.12 -20.99 -10.79
C SER A 386 -2.30 -21.53 -9.37
N ASP A 387 -2.32 -20.64 -8.36
CA ASP A 387 -2.57 -20.95 -6.96
C ASP A 387 -4.06 -20.78 -6.56
N GLU A 388 -4.96 -20.62 -7.52
CA GLU A 388 -6.38 -20.29 -7.26
C GLU A 388 -7.30 -21.52 -7.28
N GLU A 389 -6.78 -22.69 -7.51
CA GLU A 389 -7.54 -23.95 -7.49
C GLU A 389 -8.23 -24.24 -6.13
N ASP A 390 -7.87 -23.49 -5.06
CA ASP A 390 -8.44 -23.62 -3.72
C ASP A 390 -9.43 -22.50 -3.34
N GLU A 391 -9.90 -21.66 -4.25
CA GLU A 391 -10.90 -20.65 -3.90
C GLU A 391 -12.27 -21.31 -3.67
N SER A 392 -12.51 -21.64 -2.40
CA SER A 392 -13.87 -21.79 -1.91
C SER A 392 -14.61 -20.50 -2.25
N GLY A 393 -15.84 -20.57 -2.83
CA GLY A 393 -16.66 -19.44 -3.25
C GLY A 393 -17.07 -18.44 -2.14
N ASP A 394 -16.24 -18.31 -1.12
CA ASP A 394 -16.43 -17.59 0.12
C ASP A 394 -15.63 -16.26 0.17
N ALA A 395 -15.01 -15.87 -0.96
CA ALA A 395 -14.25 -14.62 -1.05
C ALA A 395 -15.18 -13.40 -1.09
N LEU A 396 -14.85 -12.38 -0.28
CA LEU A 396 -15.58 -11.11 -0.28
C LEU A 396 -15.11 -10.26 -1.46
N MET A 397 -15.99 -10.14 -2.47
CA MET A 397 -15.69 -9.36 -3.67
C MET A 397 -16.15 -7.92 -3.56
N TYR A 398 -17.34 -7.67 -3.04
CA TYR A 398 -17.98 -6.36 -3.02
C TYR A 398 -18.60 -6.06 -1.67
N LEU A 399 -18.66 -4.77 -1.34
CA LEU A 399 -19.41 -4.23 -0.21
C LEU A 399 -20.44 -3.23 -0.74
N PRO A 400 -21.64 -3.17 -0.16
CA PRO A 400 -22.58 -2.14 -0.52
C PRO A 400 -22.02 -0.76 -0.16
N VAL A 401 -22.16 0.19 -1.07
CA VAL A 401 -21.78 1.58 -0.84
C VAL A 401 -22.83 2.23 0.05
N ALA A 402 -22.39 2.92 1.09
CA ALA A 402 -23.29 3.70 1.93
C ALA A 402 -23.74 4.95 1.15
N PRO A 403 -25.06 5.18 0.98
CA PRO A 403 -25.54 6.41 0.40
C PRO A 403 -25.25 7.55 1.39
N GLU A 404 -24.64 8.62 0.92
CA GLU A 404 -24.34 9.85 1.65
C GLU A 404 -24.03 9.68 3.14
N ILE A 405 -22.74 9.69 3.48
CA ILE A 405 -22.33 9.68 4.87
C ILE A 405 -22.32 11.13 5.35
N GLU A 406 -23.42 11.57 5.94
CA GLU A 406 -23.49 12.85 6.64
C GLU A 406 -22.63 12.78 7.91
N GLU A 407 -21.77 13.76 8.11
CA GLU A 407 -21.08 13.91 9.40
C GLU A 407 -22.14 14.23 10.48
N PRO A 408 -22.14 13.51 11.62
CA PRO A 408 -23.04 13.85 12.71
C PRO A 408 -22.76 15.29 13.18
N GLU A 409 -23.82 16.08 13.43
CA GLU A 409 -23.71 17.48 13.87
C GLU A 409 -22.83 17.67 15.13
N GLU A 410 -22.70 16.65 15.96
CA GLU A 410 -21.86 16.62 17.16
C GLU A 410 -20.41 16.16 16.90
N GLY A 411 -20.02 15.93 15.65
CA GLY A 411 -18.76 15.31 15.27
C GLY A 411 -18.70 13.80 15.56
N TRP A 412 -17.68 13.13 15.04
CA TRP A 412 -17.47 11.71 15.33
C TRP A 412 -17.09 11.50 16.79
N PRO A 413 -17.64 10.50 17.48
CA PRO A 413 -17.30 10.27 18.89
C PRO A 413 -15.79 10.01 19.04
N VAL A 414 -15.12 10.94 19.69
CA VAL A 414 -13.72 10.78 20.07
C VAL A 414 -13.67 9.72 21.17
N VAL A 415 -12.97 8.63 20.91
CA VAL A 415 -12.69 7.64 21.95
C VAL A 415 -11.62 8.27 22.86
N GLU A 416 -12.04 8.83 23.99
CA GLU A 416 -11.09 9.37 24.97
C GLU A 416 -10.15 8.28 25.49
N PRO A 417 -8.84 8.52 25.55
CA PRO A 417 -7.90 7.59 26.16
C PRO A 417 -8.22 7.46 27.64
N GLN A 418 -8.63 6.28 28.08
CA GLN A 418 -8.79 6.03 29.50
C GLN A 418 -7.40 5.91 30.12
N VAL A 419 -6.99 6.93 30.86
CA VAL A 419 -5.89 6.87 31.80
C VAL A 419 -6.24 5.81 32.84
N PRO A 420 -5.35 4.86 33.18
CA PRO A 420 -5.60 3.92 34.27
C PRO A 420 -5.72 4.70 35.56
N ASP A 421 -6.89 4.64 36.20
CA ASP A 421 -7.17 5.30 37.46
C ASP A 421 -6.51 4.50 38.60
N GLU A 422 -5.34 4.95 39.02
CA GLU A 422 -4.72 4.51 40.29
C GLU A 422 -5.40 5.26 41.45
N SER A 423 -6.63 4.91 41.78
CA SER A 423 -7.16 5.21 43.13
C SER A 423 -8.46 4.46 43.39
N GLN A 424 -8.35 3.19 43.79
CA GLN A 424 -9.39 2.57 44.58
C GLN A 424 -8.99 2.53 46.05
N ALA A 425 -9.46 3.54 46.79
CA ALA A 425 -9.70 3.37 48.21
C ALA A 425 -10.85 4.28 48.68
N ARG A 426 -11.93 3.65 49.06
CA ARG A 426 -12.96 4.05 50.04
C ARG A 426 -14.01 5.08 49.67
N GLY A 427 -15.27 4.64 49.81
CA GLY A 427 -16.34 5.48 50.36
C GLY A 427 -17.69 5.39 49.66
N ASP A 428 -18.47 4.58 50.18
CA ASP A 428 -19.91 4.33 50.25
C ASP A 428 -20.89 5.54 50.03
N LYS A 429 -22.05 5.23 49.37
CA LYS A 429 -23.40 5.83 49.46
C LYS A 429 -23.77 7.10 48.69
N ARG A 430 -24.59 7.07 47.69
CA ARG A 430 -26.07 7.19 47.72
C ARG A 430 -26.68 7.36 46.33
N LYS A 431 -27.82 6.72 46.19
CA LYS A 431 -28.76 6.68 45.03
C LYS A 431 -29.27 8.06 44.65
N THR A 432 -29.39 8.34 43.36
CA THR A 432 -30.62 8.90 42.78
C THR A 432 -30.75 8.48 41.33
N SER A 433 -31.89 7.94 41.01
CA SER A 433 -32.36 7.47 39.74
C SER A 433 -32.74 8.61 38.81
N GLN A 434 -32.21 8.60 37.56
CA GLN A 434 -32.94 9.15 36.43
C GLN A 434 -32.63 8.30 35.20
N THR A 435 -33.65 7.69 34.71
CA THR A 435 -33.75 6.87 33.51
C THR A 435 -33.69 7.76 32.29
N THR A 436 -32.73 7.48 31.42
CA THR A 436 -32.75 7.81 29.99
C THR A 436 -32.43 6.55 29.18
N PRO A 437 -33.02 6.38 27.99
CA PRO A 437 -33.15 5.05 27.36
C PRO A 437 -31.82 4.54 26.74
N ASP A 438 -31.69 3.25 26.85
CA ASP A 438 -30.64 2.38 26.34
C ASP A 438 -30.09 2.75 24.96
N SER A 439 -28.89 3.27 24.95
CA SER A 439 -27.96 3.01 23.84
C SER A 439 -27.21 1.72 24.18
N ALA A 440 -27.44 0.68 23.43
CA ALA A 440 -26.80 -0.61 23.58
C ALA A 440 -25.27 -0.46 23.60
N LYS A 441 -24.65 -0.63 24.78
CA LYS A 441 -23.21 -0.68 24.94
C LYS A 441 -22.69 -1.95 24.24
N LYS A 442 -22.04 -1.77 23.09
CA LYS A 442 -21.31 -2.86 22.44
C LYS A 442 -20.27 -3.42 23.41
N PRO A 443 -20.06 -4.73 23.46
CA PRO A 443 -19.07 -5.36 24.34
C PRO A 443 -17.67 -4.88 23.93
N LYS A 444 -16.96 -4.24 24.86
CA LYS A 444 -15.53 -3.87 24.65
C LYS A 444 -14.72 -5.16 24.65
N VAL A 445 -14.12 -5.49 23.51
CA VAL A 445 -13.15 -6.59 23.40
C VAL A 445 -11.92 -6.17 24.20
N LYS A 446 -11.52 -7.00 25.18
CA LYS A 446 -10.29 -6.76 25.93
C LYS A 446 -9.09 -7.07 25.05
N ALA A 447 -8.12 -6.17 25.03
CA ALA A 447 -6.84 -6.42 24.36
C ALA A 447 -6.11 -7.57 25.05
N LEU A 448 -5.51 -8.44 24.24
CA LEU A 448 -4.63 -9.52 24.71
C LEU A 448 -3.20 -8.96 24.74
N ASP A 449 -2.59 -8.95 25.91
CA ASP A 449 -1.20 -8.53 26.07
C ASP A 449 -0.26 -9.59 25.48
N VAL A 450 0.65 -9.12 24.64
CA VAL A 450 1.69 -9.97 24.03
C VAL A 450 3.01 -9.70 24.74
N ASP A 451 3.46 -10.68 25.53
CA ASP A 451 4.74 -10.59 26.21
C ASP A 451 5.88 -10.92 25.25
N LEU A 452 6.73 -9.92 24.98
CA LEU A 452 7.94 -10.10 24.20
C LEU A 452 9.15 -9.85 25.09
N GLU A 453 9.95 -10.91 25.30
CA GLU A 453 11.19 -10.82 26.06
C GLU A 453 12.15 -9.80 25.41
N ASN A 454 12.71 -8.89 26.20
CA ASN A 454 13.67 -7.86 25.78
C ASN A 454 13.15 -6.82 24.78
N ALA A 455 11.84 -6.68 24.62
CA ALA A 455 11.29 -5.62 23.76
C ALA A 455 11.52 -4.23 24.39
N PRO A 456 11.97 -3.23 23.60
CA PRO A 456 12.15 -1.88 24.12
C PRO A 456 10.79 -1.24 24.42
N THR A 457 10.53 -1.01 25.71
CA THR A 457 9.36 -0.28 26.17
C THR A 457 9.66 1.22 26.19
N GLY A 458 8.74 2.05 25.72
CA GLY A 458 8.89 3.51 25.73
C GLY A 458 9.43 4.13 24.44
N GLU A 459 9.61 3.37 23.39
CA GLU A 459 9.92 3.88 22.05
C GLU A 459 8.68 4.53 21.43
N ILE A 460 8.90 5.63 20.70
CA ILE A 460 7.84 6.38 20.02
C ILE A 460 7.82 5.98 18.55
N HIS A 461 6.64 5.71 18.02
CA HIS A 461 6.48 5.36 16.61
C HIS A 461 7.01 6.48 15.69
N PRO A 462 7.73 6.17 14.60
CA PRO A 462 8.32 7.16 13.68
C PRO A 462 7.32 8.16 13.10
N LEU A 463 6.05 7.77 12.91
CA LEU A 463 4.98 8.65 12.45
C LEU A 463 4.59 9.73 13.49
N TRP A 464 4.79 9.44 14.78
CA TRP A 464 4.51 10.41 15.87
C TRP A 464 5.62 11.44 16.03
N ASN A 465 6.82 11.13 15.55
CA ASN A 465 8.03 11.95 15.75
C ASN A 465 8.22 13.03 14.67
N THR A 466 7.17 13.42 13.96
CA THR A 466 7.23 14.58 13.08
C THR A 466 7.33 15.83 13.96
N LYS A 467 8.55 16.28 14.18
CA LYS A 467 8.85 17.56 14.82
C LYS A 467 7.99 18.63 14.17
N LYS A 468 7.09 19.25 14.96
CA LYS A 468 6.47 20.51 14.57
C LYS A 468 7.59 21.42 14.05
N PRO A 469 7.44 22.09 12.89
CA PRO A 469 8.43 23.05 12.46
C PRO A 469 8.60 24.07 13.60
N ALA A 470 9.83 24.20 14.07
CA ALA A 470 10.14 25.13 15.16
C ALA A 470 9.67 26.51 14.73
N GLU A 471 8.66 27.05 15.42
CA GLU A 471 8.30 28.46 15.35
C GLU A 471 9.57 29.25 15.62
N LYS A 472 10.06 29.92 14.57
CA LYS A 472 11.11 30.90 14.71
C LYS A 472 10.55 32.04 15.58
N VAL A 473 10.78 31.93 16.88
CA VAL A 473 10.60 33.06 17.78
C VAL A 473 11.56 34.15 17.32
N HIS A 474 11.03 35.16 16.66
CA HIS A 474 11.71 36.39 16.37
C HIS A 474 12.01 37.06 17.70
N ARG A 475 13.21 36.78 18.25
CA ARG A 475 13.80 37.62 19.29
C ARG A 475 14.18 38.93 18.62
N ARG A 476 13.39 39.98 18.91
CA ARG A 476 13.77 41.38 18.71
C ARG A 476 15.08 41.63 19.43
N PRO A 477 16.09 42.25 18.81
CA PRO A 477 17.28 42.66 19.51
C PRO A 477 16.93 43.82 20.47
N SER A 478 17.13 43.63 21.74
CA SER A 478 17.06 44.69 22.74
C SER A 478 18.20 45.68 22.54
N THR A 479 17.85 46.89 22.19
CA THR A 479 18.72 48.08 22.25
C THR A 479 19.20 48.28 23.70
N LYS A 480 20.50 48.08 23.95
CA LYS A 480 21.19 48.74 25.07
C LYS A 480 22.21 49.69 24.50
N GLY A 481 21.87 50.97 24.70
CA GLY A 481 22.79 52.06 24.48
C GLY A 481 23.88 52.10 25.54
N ASN A 482 24.99 52.56 25.16
CA ASN A 482 25.70 53.68 25.72
C ASN A 482 27.21 53.49 25.94
N LYS A 483 27.89 54.42 25.49
CA LYS A 483 28.90 55.38 25.93
C LYS A 483 30.28 55.24 25.29
N LYS A 484 30.53 56.28 24.49
CA LYS A 484 31.71 57.12 24.29
C LYS A 484 32.95 56.77 25.09
N THR A 485 34.07 56.75 24.37
CA THR A 485 35.32 57.51 24.48
C THR A 485 36.25 56.93 23.41
N GLY A 486 36.77 57.62 22.44
CA GLY A 486 37.55 58.82 22.41
C GLY A 486 39.00 58.47 22.09
N LYS A 487 39.53 59.09 20.97
CA LYS A 487 40.92 59.19 20.55
C LYS A 487 41.44 58.12 19.61
N SER A 488 41.68 58.52 18.41
CA SER A 488 42.66 59.40 17.75
C SER A 488 43.76 58.59 17.01
N GLU A 489 43.82 58.94 15.73
CA GLU A 489 45.04 59.12 14.93
C GLU A 489 45.88 57.88 14.55
N ARG A 490 46.15 57.70 13.37
CA ARG A 490 47.01 58.20 12.33
C ARG A 490 47.32 57.07 11.33
N SER A 491 46.93 57.24 10.11
CA SER A 491 47.79 57.44 8.91
C SER A 491 48.97 56.53 8.73
N LYS A 492 48.99 55.89 7.60
CA LYS A 492 49.96 55.96 6.46
C LYS A 492 50.01 54.61 5.76
N HIS A 493 49.60 54.64 4.53
CA HIS A 493 50.41 54.70 3.29
C HIS A 493 51.34 53.54 3.00
N LYS A 494 51.12 53.05 1.80
CA LYS A 494 52.07 52.40 0.88
C LYS A 494 52.37 50.92 1.11
N ASP A 495 52.36 50.03 0.19
CA ASP A 495 52.45 50.04 -1.31
C ASP A 495 51.45 49.04 -1.88
#